data_e8ef302b6183bf09a50d6eb9934f6f20
#
_entry.id   e8ef302b6183bf09a50d6eb9934f6f20
#
_cell.length_a   1.000
_cell.length_b   1.000
_cell.length_c   1.000
_cell.angle_alpha   90.00
_cell.angle_beta   90.00
_cell.angle_gamma   90.00
#
_symmetry.space_group_name_H-M   'P 1'
#
loop_
_entity.id
_entity.type
_entity.pdbx_description
1 polymer ?
#
loop_
_entity_poly.entity_id
_entity_poly.type
_entity_poly.pdbx_seq_one_letter_code
_entity_poly.pdbx_strand_id
1 'polypeptide(L)'
;MRCPAMKRHLSFVAALGMCFFAPITATYAQQIRAETGGIAISGSVTGSTINIGVPPEQLAALVRQAADLSETQKKVIAKLEDELDLNQRQIRAALGILGENDIPPERLAAKLVEIAVRFKDLQATALAQPGDSPTTITLKAEAQKAIEAGELARADALLADVEDEQRRGLDSVAVNVAETSSRRGEIALTRLRYAEAAKHFANAAGAFPANSAHEDKRRDYLSRETDALFLQGQEFGDNNALRSAIERGIRLIDLNPRERMPLEWAKVQISLGMALWVLGEREAGSAKLEEAVVAFREALKEMPRERVPLDWARGKNNLGVVLQSLGERESGTAKLEEAVVAYREALMERTRERVPLDWAETQNNLAGALVHLGSRGTGTAKLEEAVIAFREAINEMTRERGRLQWATIQSNLGSALLVLGDREVGTAKLEEAVVAFREALKERTRERVPLEWAATQYNLGSALNAIGMRGGGRGQIRRGCRRLSRSAQGNEP
;
A
#
# COMPACT_ATOMS: atom_id res chain seq x y z
N MET A 1 -53.08 -1.82 -24.21
CA MET A 1 -52.45 -1.94 -22.89
C MET A 1 -50.94 -1.90 -23.09
N ARG A 2 -50.30 -0.80 -22.67
CA ARG A 2 -48.89 -0.52 -22.91
C ARG A 2 -48.06 -1.12 -21.76
N CYS A 3 -47.04 -1.93 -22.11
CA CYS A 3 -46.05 -2.46 -21.21
C CYS A 3 -45.00 -1.38 -20.88
N PRO A 4 -44.63 -1.12 -19.64
CA PRO A 4 -43.56 -0.21 -19.31
C PRO A 4 -42.23 -1.02 -19.11
N ALA A 5 -41.47 -1.14 -20.17
CA ALA A 5 -40.11 -1.65 -20.10
C ALA A 5 -39.15 -0.49 -20.37
N MET A 6 -38.75 0.22 -19.32
CA MET A 6 -37.54 1.08 -19.32
C MET A 6 -37.38 1.77 -17.96
N LYS A 7 -36.71 1.09 -17.05
CA LYS A 7 -36.04 1.68 -15.88
C LYS A 7 -35.30 0.62 -15.06
N ARG A 8 -34.29 -0.03 -15.63
CA ARG A 8 -33.44 -0.99 -14.90
C ARG A 8 -31.95 -0.89 -15.29
N HIS A 9 -31.50 0.18 -15.91
CA HIS A 9 -30.08 0.30 -16.32
C HIS A 9 -29.20 1.15 -15.40
N LEU A 10 -29.74 1.80 -14.36
CA LEU A 10 -28.95 2.67 -13.50
C LEU A 10 -28.35 2.02 -12.23
N SER A 11 -28.74 0.78 -11.91
CA SER A 11 -28.20 0.10 -10.70
C SER A 11 -26.96 -0.76 -10.96
N PHE A 12 -26.53 -0.90 -12.20
CA PHE A 12 -25.41 -1.80 -12.57
C PHE A 12 -24.04 -1.14 -12.44
N VAL A 13 -23.97 0.18 -12.55
CA VAL A 13 -22.69 0.92 -12.52
C VAL A 13 -22.15 1.08 -11.09
N ALA A 14 -23.02 1.15 -10.09
CA ALA A 14 -22.60 1.31 -8.69
C ALA A 14 -21.89 0.07 -8.10
N ALA A 15 -22.15 -1.13 -8.65
CA ALA A 15 -21.50 -2.36 -8.19
C ALA A 15 -20.12 -2.61 -8.80
N LEU A 16 -19.80 -1.96 -9.93
CA LEU A 16 -18.48 -2.03 -10.56
C LEU A 16 -17.44 -1.17 -9.85
N GLY A 17 -17.85 -0.05 -9.24
CA GLY A 17 -16.94 0.86 -8.55
C GLY A 17 -16.22 0.27 -7.34
N MET A 18 -16.79 -0.74 -6.68
CA MET A 18 -16.17 -1.37 -5.49
C MET A 18 -15.10 -2.43 -5.80
N CYS A 19 -14.96 -2.90 -7.03
CA CYS A 19 -14.01 -3.97 -7.36
C CYS A 19 -12.64 -3.47 -7.85
N PHE A 20 -12.52 -2.19 -8.21
CA PHE A 20 -11.27 -1.63 -8.73
C PHE A 20 -10.34 -1.06 -7.66
N PHE A 21 -10.82 -0.88 -6.43
CA PHE A 21 -10.01 -0.40 -5.33
C PHE A 21 -9.43 -1.56 -4.51
N ALA A 22 -8.34 -2.14 -5.00
CA ALA A 22 -7.30 -2.51 -4.05
C ALA A 22 -6.70 -1.17 -3.58
N PRO A 23 -6.54 -0.90 -2.28
CA PRO A 23 -5.81 0.27 -1.86
C PRO A 23 -4.45 0.21 -2.52
N ILE A 24 -4.19 1.14 -3.45
CA ILE A 24 -2.84 1.39 -3.93
C ILE A 24 -2.16 2.00 -2.72
N THR A 25 -1.53 1.13 -1.96
CA THR A 25 -0.67 1.54 -0.87
C THR A 25 0.49 2.24 -1.51
N ALA A 26 0.45 3.57 -1.46
CA ALA A 26 1.53 4.38 -1.95
C ALA A 26 2.80 4.05 -1.19
N THR A 27 3.75 3.69 -1.96
CA THR A 27 5.06 3.32 -1.52
C THR A 27 5.89 4.54 -1.27
N TYR A 28 6.01 4.93 -0.03
CA TYR A 28 7.19 5.60 0.45
C TYR A 28 8.18 4.54 0.93
N ALA A 29 8.85 3.88 0.01
CA ALA A 29 10.08 3.18 0.32
C ALA A 29 11.22 4.14 0.00
N GLN A 30 11.92 4.60 1.03
CA GLN A 30 13.29 5.04 0.86
C GLN A 30 14.02 3.94 0.06
N GLN A 31 14.76 4.35 -0.99
CA GLN A 31 15.77 3.48 -1.57
C GLN A 31 16.80 3.16 -0.48
N ILE A 32 16.62 2.03 0.18
CA ILE A 32 17.67 1.44 0.99
C ILE A 32 18.64 0.85 -0.02
N ARG A 33 19.79 1.51 -0.24
CA ARG A 33 20.94 0.91 -0.90
C ARG A 33 21.48 -0.16 0.05
N ALA A 34 21.14 -1.40 -0.22
CA ALA A 34 21.87 -2.54 0.34
C ALA A 34 23.16 -2.72 -0.46
N GLU A 35 24.25 -2.10 -0.01
CA GLU A 35 25.59 -2.58 -0.31
C GLU A 35 25.90 -3.62 0.78
N THR A 36 25.91 -4.87 0.41
CA THR A 36 26.32 -6.13 1.04
C THR A 36 25.18 -7.13 1.23
N GLY A 37 25.09 -8.08 0.31
CA GLY A 37 24.67 -9.48 0.52
C GLY A 37 23.27 -9.80 1.10
N GLY A 38 22.39 -8.84 1.26
CA GLY A 38 21.03 -9.02 1.73
C GLY A 38 20.02 -8.89 0.58
N ILE A 39 18.85 -9.45 0.74
CA ILE A 39 17.74 -9.39 -0.21
C ILE A 39 17.56 -7.95 -0.65
N ALA A 40 17.85 -7.65 -1.92
CA ALA A 40 17.59 -6.35 -2.52
C ALA A 40 16.07 -6.17 -2.64
N ILE A 41 15.44 -5.59 -1.62
CA ILE A 41 14.04 -5.16 -1.68
C ILE A 41 14.04 -3.77 -2.34
N SER A 42 14.21 -3.73 -3.66
CA SER A 42 13.92 -2.55 -4.47
C SER A 42 12.44 -2.59 -4.82
N GLY A 43 11.62 -2.02 -3.98
CA GLY A 43 10.20 -1.93 -4.26
C GLY A 43 9.42 -1.78 -2.97
N SER A 44 8.36 -1.04 -3.06
CA SER A 44 7.40 -0.82 -1.99
C SER A 44 6.88 -2.11 -1.40
N VAL A 45 7.02 -2.21 -0.09
CA VAL A 45 6.51 -3.34 0.71
C VAL A 45 4.97 -3.35 0.79
N THR A 46 4.30 -2.39 0.20
CA THR A 46 2.84 -2.28 0.19
C THR A 46 2.28 -2.82 -1.12
N GLY A 47 1.83 -4.06 -1.10
CA GLY A 47 1.16 -4.71 -2.24
C GLY A 47 1.87 -5.92 -2.84
N SER A 48 3.15 -6.14 -2.56
CA SER A 48 3.85 -7.36 -2.97
C SER A 48 3.64 -8.44 -1.90
N THR A 49 3.19 -9.63 -2.29
CA THR A 49 3.28 -10.78 -1.38
C THR A 49 4.74 -11.18 -1.33
N ILE A 50 5.42 -10.75 -0.29
CA ILE A 50 6.77 -11.18 -0.02
C ILE A 50 6.68 -12.66 0.35
N ASN A 51 7.28 -13.52 -0.45
CA ASN A 51 7.36 -14.95 -0.15
C ASN A 51 8.56 -15.20 0.76
N ILE A 52 8.30 -15.23 2.07
CA ILE A 52 9.28 -15.63 3.10
C ILE A 52 9.31 -17.16 3.28
N GLY A 53 8.81 -17.92 2.31
CA GLY A 53 8.82 -19.37 2.34
C GLY A 53 7.96 -20.01 3.45
N VAL A 54 7.15 -19.21 4.17
CA VAL A 54 6.27 -19.64 5.26
C VAL A 54 4.83 -19.34 4.87
N PRO A 55 3.92 -20.34 4.86
CA PRO A 55 2.50 -20.14 4.57
C PRO A 55 1.84 -19.17 5.56
N PRO A 56 0.90 -18.32 5.11
CA PRO A 56 0.23 -17.33 5.96
C PRO A 56 -0.44 -17.92 7.20
N GLU A 57 -1.01 -19.13 7.09
CA GLU A 57 -1.66 -19.81 8.21
C GLU A 57 -0.65 -20.21 9.28
N GLN A 58 0.54 -20.66 8.90
CA GLN A 58 1.62 -20.98 9.82
C GLN A 58 2.18 -19.71 10.48
N LEU A 59 2.30 -18.63 9.73
CA LEU A 59 2.72 -17.34 10.27
C LEU A 59 1.68 -16.79 11.26
N ALA A 60 0.39 -16.85 10.92
CA ALA A 60 -0.68 -16.45 11.81
C ALA A 60 -0.75 -17.32 13.09
N ALA A 61 -0.41 -18.61 12.99
CA ALA A 61 -0.31 -19.50 14.18
C ALA A 61 0.88 -19.11 15.06
N LEU A 62 2.03 -18.74 14.48
CA LEU A 62 3.20 -18.25 15.22
C LEU A 62 2.92 -16.93 15.95
N VAL A 63 2.25 -16.00 15.29
CA VAL A 63 1.85 -14.71 15.89
C VAL A 63 0.95 -14.91 17.11
N ARG A 64 0.03 -15.88 17.05
CA ARG A 64 -0.89 -16.18 18.18
C ARG A 64 -0.26 -16.92 19.34
N GLN A 65 0.84 -17.64 19.11
CA GLN A 65 1.45 -18.56 20.09
C GLN A 65 2.95 -18.28 20.30
N ALA A 66 3.35 -17.01 20.26
CA ALA A 66 4.77 -16.64 20.34
C ALA A 66 5.49 -17.07 21.63
N ALA A 67 4.75 -17.41 22.71
CA ALA A 67 5.32 -17.77 24.02
C ALA A 67 5.69 -19.26 24.15
N ASP A 68 4.83 -20.19 23.68
CA ASP A 68 5.02 -21.65 23.83
C ASP A 68 5.06 -22.34 22.45
N LEU A 69 6.25 -22.52 21.91
CA LEU A 69 6.47 -23.01 20.56
C LEU A 69 6.66 -24.54 20.51
N SER A 70 5.86 -25.21 19.68
CA SER A 70 6.07 -26.60 19.29
C SER A 70 7.38 -26.78 18.48
N GLU A 71 7.89 -28.01 18.40
CA GLU A 71 9.09 -28.31 17.59
C GLU A 71 8.93 -27.94 16.11
N THR A 72 7.73 -28.06 15.55
CA THR A 72 7.43 -27.64 14.19
C THR A 72 7.55 -26.11 14.04
N GLN A 73 7.05 -25.35 15.02
CA GLN A 73 7.12 -23.89 15.04
C GLN A 73 8.55 -23.38 15.22
N LYS A 74 9.38 -24.07 16.02
CA LYS A 74 10.81 -23.77 16.14
C LYS A 74 11.56 -23.89 14.80
N LYS A 75 11.22 -24.93 14.01
CA LYS A 75 11.79 -25.09 12.64
C LYS A 75 11.36 -23.98 11.71
N VAL A 76 10.11 -23.49 11.83
CA VAL A 76 9.64 -22.36 11.04
C VAL A 76 10.38 -21.07 11.44
N ILE A 77 10.63 -20.86 12.73
CA ILE A 77 11.43 -19.73 13.21
C ILE A 77 12.86 -19.80 12.66
N ALA A 78 13.52 -20.95 12.72
CA ALA A 78 14.87 -21.11 12.15
C ALA A 78 14.91 -20.79 10.65
N LYS A 79 13.88 -21.15 9.90
CA LYS A 79 13.74 -20.73 8.50
C LYS A 79 13.60 -19.22 8.33
N LEU A 80 12.83 -18.57 9.20
CA LEU A 80 12.67 -17.11 9.18
C LEU A 80 13.97 -16.39 9.57
N GLU A 81 14.82 -16.98 10.44
CA GLU A 81 16.15 -16.48 10.77
C GLU A 81 17.03 -16.38 9.52
N ASP A 82 17.08 -17.46 8.72
CA ASP A 82 17.85 -17.50 7.48
C ASP A 82 17.30 -16.53 6.42
N GLU A 83 15.98 -16.53 6.22
CA GLU A 83 15.34 -15.71 5.17
C GLU A 83 15.36 -14.21 5.48
N LEU A 84 15.27 -13.83 6.74
CA LEU A 84 15.20 -12.42 7.16
C LEU A 84 16.54 -11.91 7.71
N ASP A 85 17.54 -12.79 7.92
CA ASP A 85 18.84 -12.46 8.54
C ASP A 85 18.63 -11.69 9.86
N LEU A 86 17.80 -12.24 10.73
CA LEU A 86 17.51 -11.79 12.09
C LEU A 86 17.74 -12.94 13.07
N ASN A 87 18.19 -12.66 14.29
CA ASN A 87 18.30 -13.67 15.30
C ASN A 87 16.91 -14.08 15.87
N GLN A 88 16.87 -15.23 16.54
CA GLN A 88 15.61 -15.80 17.06
C GLN A 88 14.85 -14.85 18.00
N ARG A 89 15.56 -14.05 18.81
CA ARG A 89 14.92 -13.09 19.72
C ARG A 89 14.22 -11.99 18.96
N GLN A 90 14.84 -11.48 17.91
CA GLN A 90 14.29 -10.45 17.01
C GLN A 90 13.09 -10.98 16.23
N ILE A 91 13.16 -12.23 15.73
CA ILE A 91 12.00 -12.88 15.09
C ILE A 91 10.82 -12.98 16.07
N ARG A 92 11.07 -13.40 17.30
CA ARG A 92 10.00 -13.48 18.32
C ARG A 92 9.43 -12.10 18.66
N ALA A 93 10.28 -11.08 18.78
CA ALA A 93 9.85 -9.71 19.00
C ALA A 93 8.99 -9.21 17.82
N ALA A 94 9.41 -9.47 16.59
CA ALA A 94 8.65 -9.11 15.40
C ALA A 94 7.27 -9.79 15.34
N LEU A 95 7.19 -11.08 15.69
CA LEU A 95 5.93 -11.82 15.79
C LEU A 95 5.03 -11.25 16.90
N GLY A 96 5.61 -10.88 18.05
CA GLY A 96 4.89 -10.20 19.13
C GLY A 96 4.27 -8.87 18.66
N ILE A 97 5.05 -8.04 17.98
CA ILE A 97 4.59 -6.76 17.40
C ILE A 97 3.40 -6.98 16.45
N LEU A 98 3.47 -7.99 15.58
CA LEU A 98 2.38 -8.32 14.67
C LEU A 98 1.11 -8.76 15.42
N GLY A 99 1.26 -9.53 16.53
CA GLY A 99 0.15 -9.94 17.37
C GLY A 99 -0.51 -8.78 18.14
N GLU A 100 0.31 -7.85 18.64
CA GLU A 100 -0.19 -6.65 19.35
C GLU A 100 -0.94 -5.66 18.45
N ASN A 101 -0.68 -5.67 17.13
CA ASN A 101 -1.25 -4.70 16.19
C ASN A 101 -2.41 -5.26 15.35
N ASP A 102 -2.92 -6.46 15.64
CA ASP A 102 -4.06 -7.12 14.96
C ASP A 102 -3.96 -7.07 13.42
N ILE A 103 -2.78 -7.43 12.91
CA ILE A 103 -2.49 -7.37 11.47
C ILE A 103 -3.22 -8.50 10.74
N PRO A 104 -3.98 -8.21 9.68
CA PRO A 104 -4.68 -9.23 8.90
C PRO A 104 -3.71 -10.31 8.37
N PRO A 105 -4.12 -11.61 8.39
CA PRO A 105 -3.23 -12.74 8.03
C PRO A 105 -2.52 -12.58 6.68
N GLU A 106 -3.19 -12.01 5.70
CA GLU A 106 -2.64 -11.78 4.36
C GLU A 106 -1.54 -10.72 4.30
N ARG A 107 -1.47 -9.85 5.30
CA ARG A 107 -0.47 -8.78 5.41
C ARG A 107 0.69 -9.15 6.33
N LEU A 108 0.58 -10.23 7.10
CA LEU A 108 1.58 -10.63 8.09
C LEU A 108 2.97 -10.81 7.50
N ALA A 109 3.10 -11.47 6.36
CA ALA A 109 4.40 -11.70 5.72
C ALA A 109 5.06 -10.38 5.29
N ALA A 110 4.31 -9.48 4.66
CA ALA A 110 4.81 -8.18 4.24
C ALA A 110 5.24 -7.32 5.44
N LYS A 111 4.43 -7.31 6.51
CA LYS A 111 4.74 -6.57 7.73
C LYS A 111 5.92 -7.17 8.50
N LEU A 112 6.08 -8.50 8.49
CA LEU A 112 7.24 -9.14 9.09
C LEU A 112 8.54 -8.72 8.40
N VAL A 113 8.55 -8.68 7.06
CA VAL A 113 9.72 -8.20 6.31
C VAL A 113 9.95 -6.70 6.55
N GLU A 114 8.92 -5.88 6.61
CA GLU A 114 9.05 -4.47 6.97
C GLU A 114 9.73 -4.31 8.35
N ILE A 115 9.27 -5.06 9.35
CA ILE A 115 9.87 -5.05 10.68
C ILE A 115 11.34 -5.54 10.63
N ALA A 116 11.63 -6.58 9.85
CA ALA A 116 12.98 -7.11 9.71
C ALA A 116 13.96 -6.08 9.11
N VAL A 117 13.54 -5.38 8.06
CA VAL A 117 14.33 -4.29 7.47
C VAL A 117 14.61 -3.21 8.50
N ARG A 118 13.58 -2.77 9.24
CA ARG A 118 13.74 -1.76 10.30
C ARG A 118 14.65 -2.21 11.44
N PHE A 119 14.63 -3.50 11.81
CA PHE A 119 15.59 -4.04 12.78
C PHE A 119 17.02 -3.91 12.30
N LYS A 120 17.30 -4.21 11.03
CA LYS A 120 18.64 -4.08 10.45
C LYS A 120 19.11 -2.62 10.42
N ASP A 121 18.23 -1.72 10.02
CA ASP A 121 18.54 -0.29 10.01
C ASP A 121 18.85 0.24 11.42
N LEU A 122 18.07 -0.20 12.42
CA LEU A 122 18.31 0.13 13.82
C LEU A 122 19.67 -0.40 14.32
N GLN A 123 20.08 -1.59 13.88
CA GLN A 123 21.38 -2.19 14.25
C GLN A 123 22.55 -1.53 13.53
N ALA A 124 22.41 -1.21 12.25
CA ALA A 124 23.47 -0.64 11.43
C ALA A 124 23.91 0.76 11.88
N THR A 125 23.06 1.46 12.64
CA THR A 125 23.32 2.84 13.04
C THR A 125 23.85 2.89 14.48
N ALA A 126 25.08 3.31 14.65
CA ALA A 126 25.67 3.53 15.98
C ALA A 126 24.90 4.64 16.73
N LEU A 127 24.54 4.38 17.98
CA LEU A 127 23.83 5.35 18.82
C LEU A 127 24.78 6.38 19.45
N ALA A 128 26.05 6.02 19.72
CA ALA A 128 27.03 6.90 20.33
C ALA A 128 27.42 8.06 19.38
N GLN A 129 27.49 9.27 19.94
CA GLN A 129 27.80 10.49 19.20
C GLN A 129 28.99 11.23 19.86
N PRO A 130 29.81 11.97 19.09
CA PRO A 130 30.81 12.86 19.64
C PRO A 130 30.17 13.89 20.58
N GLY A 131 30.72 14.02 21.80
CA GLY A 131 30.17 14.95 22.81
C GLY A 131 29.16 14.36 23.79
N ASP A 132 28.82 13.08 23.67
CA ASP A 132 28.00 12.40 24.67
C ASP A 132 28.72 12.35 26.03
N SER A 133 27.95 12.55 27.11
CA SER A 133 28.43 12.34 28.47
C SER A 133 28.72 10.86 28.75
N PRO A 134 29.57 10.49 29.74
CA PRO A 134 29.79 9.10 30.11
C PRO A 134 28.49 8.34 30.42
N THR A 135 27.53 8.98 31.07
CA THR A 135 26.22 8.41 31.37
C THR A 135 25.43 8.16 30.08
N THR A 136 25.40 9.11 29.16
CA THR A 136 24.75 9.00 27.85
C THR A 136 25.36 7.85 27.02
N ILE A 137 26.67 7.73 27.00
CA ILE A 137 27.38 6.62 26.32
C ILE A 137 26.94 5.27 26.87
N THR A 138 26.85 5.14 28.18
CA THR A 138 26.44 3.89 28.86
C THR A 138 25.00 3.53 28.49
N LEU A 139 24.08 4.47 28.62
CA LEU A 139 22.65 4.26 28.30
C LEU A 139 22.48 3.90 26.81
N LYS A 140 23.17 4.57 25.91
CA LYS A 140 23.12 4.27 24.46
C LYS A 140 23.69 2.88 24.16
N ALA A 141 24.75 2.44 24.85
CA ALA A 141 25.29 1.10 24.69
C ALA A 141 24.32 0.01 25.18
N GLU A 142 23.58 0.27 26.26
CA GLU A 142 22.55 -0.62 26.75
C GLU A 142 21.35 -0.64 25.81
N ALA A 143 20.92 0.50 25.27
CA ALA A 143 19.88 0.58 24.29
C ALA A 143 20.23 -0.18 22.99
N GLN A 144 21.48 -0.08 22.54
CA GLN A 144 21.97 -0.85 21.39
C GLN A 144 21.88 -2.36 21.63
N LYS A 145 22.29 -2.82 22.81
CA LYS A 145 22.15 -4.25 23.21
C LYS A 145 20.69 -4.69 23.26
N ALA A 146 19.80 -3.83 23.72
CA ALA A 146 18.37 -4.12 23.74
C ALA A 146 17.77 -4.24 22.32
N ILE A 147 18.19 -3.39 21.38
CA ILE A 147 17.84 -3.50 19.95
C ILE A 147 18.32 -4.83 19.38
N GLU A 148 19.58 -5.19 19.62
CA GLU A 148 20.17 -6.46 19.17
C GLU A 148 19.45 -7.69 19.77
N ALA A 149 18.96 -7.55 20.99
CA ALA A 149 18.18 -8.59 21.66
C ALA A 149 16.68 -8.63 21.23
N GLY A 150 16.20 -7.66 20.42
CA GLY A 150 14.80 -7.54 20.04
C GLY A 150 13.90 -6.91 21.12
N GLU A 151 14.48 -6.38 22.19
CA GLU A 151 13.80 -5.78 23.34
C GLU A 151 13.47 -4.29 23.06
N LEU A 152 12.67 -4.02 22.01
CA LEU A 152 12.45 -2.67 21.52
C LEU A 152 11.79 -1.73 22.54
N ALA A 153 10.90 -2.24 23.40
CA ALA A 153 10.29 -1.42 24.44
C ALA A 153 11.32 -0.98 25.50
N ARG A 154 12.28 -1.85 25.82
CA ARG A 154 13.41 -1.53 26.73
C ARG A 154 14.36 -0.55 26.05
N ALA A 155 14.67 -0.74 24.78
CA ALA A 155 15.51 0.17 24.02
C ALA A 155 14.90 1.59 23.99
N ASP A 156 13.59 1.69 23.74
CA ASP A 156 12.86 2.97 23.78
C ASP A 156 12.89 3.65 25.16
N ALA A 157 12.70 2.88 26.24
CA ALA A 157 12.81 3.40 27.62
C ALA A 157 14.22 3.94 27.92
N LEU A 158 15.28 3.20 27.57
CA LEU A 158 16.66 3.64 27.75
C LEU A 158 16.98 4.89 26.92
N LEU A 159 16.46 4.98 25.70
CA LEU A 159 16.62 6.18 24.87
C LEU A 159 15.79 7.36 25.39
N ALA A 160 14.68 7.13 26.10
CA ALA A 160 13.98 8.17 26.81
C ALA A 160 14.83 8.75 27.95
N ASP A 161 15.50 7.89 28.74
CA ASP A 161 16.43 8.33 29.78
C ASP A 161 17.62 9.12 29.20
N VAL A 162 18.14 8.72 28.04
CA VAL A 162 19.16 9.46 27.27
C VAL A 162 18.64 10.85 26.89
N GLU A 163 17.43 10.93 26.35
CA GLU A 163 16.81 12.19 25.95
C GLU A 163 16.66 13.15 27.14
N ASP A 164 16.24 12.65 28.31
CA ASP A 164 16.11 13.44 29.52
C ASP A 164 17.47 13.91 30.06
N GLU A 165 18.50 13.09 30.03
CA GLU A 165 19.86 13.47 30.42
C GLU A 165 20.42 14.53 29.47
N GLN A 166 20.26 14.37 28.17
CA GLN A 166 20.70 15.33 27.16
C GLN A 166 19.98 16.68 27.25
N ARG A 167 18.71 16.71 27.64
CA ARG A 167 17.94 17.94 27.86
C ARG A 167 18.43 18.75 29.06
N ARG A 168 19.04 18.07 30.05
CA ARG A 168 19.62 18.75 31.24
C ARG A 168 20.97 19.41 30.96
N GLY A 169 21.65 18.97 29.93
CA GLY A 169 22.94 19.52 29.50
C GLY A 169 22.78 20.53 28.37
N LEU A 170 23.41 21.69 28.49
CA LEU A 170 23.30 22.88 27.62
C LEU A 170 23.50 22.64 26.10
N ASP A 171 22.88 23.47 25.32
CA ASP A 171 22.90 23.89 23.90
C ASP A 171 23.79 23.12 22.85
N SER A 172 24.92 22.56 23.23
CA SER A 172 25.76 21.76 22.31
C SER A 172 25.21 20.40 21.97
N VAL A 173 24.05 20.03 22.54
CA VAL A 173 23.48 18.67 22.48
C VAL A 173 22.25 18.56 21.60
N ALA A 174 21.79 19.65 20.96
CA ALA A 174 20.59 19.64 20.10
C ALA A 174 20.63 18.52 19.05
N VAL A 175 21.79 18.29 18.44
CA VAL A 175 21.98 17.20 17.46
C VAL A 175 21.75 15.83 18.11
N ASN A 176 22.32 15.59 19.30
CA ASN A 176 22.20 14.31 20.00
C ASN A 176 20.76 14.07 20.49
N VAL A 177 20.06 15.11 20.94
CA VAL A 177 18.63 15.02 21.29
C VAL A 177 17.79 14.67 20.06
N ALA A 178 18.03 15.35 18.94
CA ALA A 178 17.34 15.09 17.70
C ALA A 178 17.58 13.65 17.19
N GLU A 179 18.82 13.18 17.19
CA GLU A 179 19.18 11.83 16.79
C GLU A 179 18.53 10.76 17.70
N THR A 180 18.52 11.02 19.02
CA THR A 180 17.87 10.13 20.00
C THR A 180 16.36 10.07 19.78
N SER A 181 15.71 11.23 19.63
CA SER A 181 14.27 11.30 19.34
C SER A 181 13.95 10.63 18.00
N SER A 182 14.77 10.84 16.96
CA SER A 182 14.60 10.19 15.67
C SER A 182 14.72 8.66 15.80
N ARG A 183 15.67 8.17 16.59
CA ARG A 183 15.82 6.72 16.83
C ARG A 183 14.61 6.13 17.54
N ARG A 184 14.03 6.84 18.50
CA ARG A 184 12.76 6.44 19.12
C ARG A 184 11.62 6.42 18.08
N GLY A 185 11.62 7.37 17.14
CA GLY A 185 10.71 7.37 16.01
C GLY A 185 10.82 6.10 15.14
N GLU A 186 12.06 5.69 14.82
CA GLU A 186 12.32 4.45 14.07
C GLU A 186 11.87 3.20 14.85
N ILE A 187 12.12 3.16 16.15
CA ILE A 187 11.62 2.07 17.02
C ILE A 187 10.09 2.05 16.98
N ALA A 188 9.42 3.19 17.11
CA ALA A 188 7.96 3.27 17.04
C ALA A 188 7.42 2.85 15.67
N LEU A 189 8.08 3.24 14.56
CA LEU A 189 7.74 2.75 13.22
C LEU A 189 7.90 1.23 13.11
N THR A 190 8.99 0.68 13.65
CA THR A 190 9.24 -0.78 13.67
C THR A 190 8.16 -1.53 14.43
N ARG A 191 7.62 -0.90 15.50
CA ARG A 191 6.49 -1.42 16.29
C ARG A 191 5.11 -1.13 15.66
N LEU A 192 5.06 -0.54 14.46
CA LEU A 192 3.84 -0.11 13.75
C LEU A 192 3.01 0.91 14.55
N ARG A 193 3.67 1.69 15.44
CA ARG A 193 3.05 2.76 16.25
C ARG A 193 3.27 4.10 15.58
N TYR A 194 2.61 4.31 14.45
CA TYR A 194 2.86 5.45 13.57
C TYR A 194 2.58 6.81 14.23
N ALA A 195 1.51 6.91 15.03
CA ALA A 195 1.21 8.15 15.77
C ALA A 195 2.29 8.50 16.81
N GLU A 196 2.90 7.49 17.45
CA GLU A 196 4.02 7.65 18.38
C GLU A 196 5.30 8.04 17.62
N ALA A 197 5.56 7.40 16.49
CA ALA A 197 6.67 7.73 15.60
C ALA A 197 6.62 9.19 15.15
N ALA A 198 5.45 9.68 14.73
CA ALA A 198 5.24 11.07 14.35
C ALA A 198 5.61 12.04 15.46
N LYS A 199 5.22 11.75 16.72
CA LYS A 199 5.60 12.58 17.89
C LYS A 199 7.11 12.63 18.09
N HIS A 200 7.79 11.48 17.95
CA HIS A 200 9.24 11.43 18.10
C HIS A 200 9.97 12.18 16.98
N PHE A 201 9.52 12.08 15.75
CA PHE A 201 10.10 12.87 14.65
C PHE A 201 9.81 14.36 14.79
N ALA A 202 8.61 14.75 15.28
CA ALA A 202 8.32 16.13 15.62
C ALA A 202 9.25 16.67 16.72
N ASN A 203 9.53 15.86 17.76
CA ASN A 203 10.50 16.21 18.81
C ASN A 203 11.92 16.34 18.26
N ALA A 204 12.32 15.44 17.34
CA ALA A 204 13.63 15.52 16.68
C ALA A 204 13.76 16.82 15.87
N ALA A 205 12.74 17.17 15.09
CA ALA A 205 12.72 18.44 14.36
C ALA A 205 12.73 19.67 15.31
N GLY A 206 11.98 19.58 16.41
CA GLY A 206 11.89 20.63 17.43
C GLY A 206 13.19 20.90 18.22
N ALA A 207 14.16 19.96 18.19
CA ALA A 207 15.47 20.16 18.78
C ALA A 207 16.31 21.21 18.03
N PHE A 208 15.97 21.51 16.77
CA PHE A 208 16.67 22.49 15.96
C PHE A 208 15.85 23.78 15.82
N PRO A 209 16.42 24.95 16.18
CA PRO A 209 15.79 26.22 15.87
C PRO A 209 15.61 26.40 14.36
N ALA A 210 14.59 27.16 13.97
CA ALA A 210 14.41 27.58 12.58
C ALA A 210 15.62 28.41 12.13
N ASN A 211 16.02 28.26 10.86
CA ASN A 211 17.18 28.93 10.27
C ASN A 211 18.54 28.62 10.94
N SER A 212 18.63 27.46 11.60
CA SER A 212 19.90 26.98 12.15
C SER A 212 20.77 26.35 11.06
N ALA A 213 22.04 26.10 11.38
CA ALA A 213 22.94 25.33 10.51
C ALA A 213 22.45 23.88 10.22
N HIS A 214 21.45 23.41 10.96
CA HIS A 214 20.87 22.05 10.87
C HIS A 214 19.50 22.01 10.19
N GLU A 215 19.16 23.02 9.37
CA GLU A 215 17.87 23.12 8.71
C GLU A 215 17.58 21.90 7.79
N ASP A 216 18.62 21.31 7.18
CA ASP A 216 18.47 20.10 6.37
C ASP A 216 17.99 18.90 7.21
N LYS A 217 18.60 18.68 8.39
CA LYS A 217 18.17 17.63 9.33
C LYS A 217 16.75 17.90 9.85
N ARG A 218 16.46 19.15 10.16
CA ARG A 218 15.13 19.56 10.62
C ARG A 218 14.06 19.25 9.59
N ARG A 219 14.31 19.54 8.30
CA ARG A 219 13.41 19.19 7.20
C ARG A 219 13.23 17.67 7.04
N ASP A 220 14.31 16.90 7.14
CA ASP A 220 14.23 15.43 7.10
C ASP A 220 13.31 14.89 8.20
N TYR A 221 13.44 15.34 9.44
CA TYR A 221 12.59 14.89 10.54
C TYR A 221 11.13 15.33 10.38
N LEU A 222 10.87 16.52 9.86
CA LEU A 222 9.51 16.96 9.53
C LEU A 222 8.89 16.14 8.39
N SER A 223 9.70 15.72 7.41
CA SER A 223 9.25 14.78 6.37
C SER A 223 8.86 13.44 6.99
N ARG A 224 9.70 12.88 7.86
CA ARG A 224 9.41 11.61 8.57
C ARG A 224 8.18 11.70 9.48
N GLU A 225 7.96 12.85 10.15
CA GLU A 225 6.73 13.13 10.90
C GLU A 225 5.52 13.01 9.96
N THR A 226 5.59 13.66 8.80
CA THR A 226 4.52 13.68 7.80
C THR A 226 4.23 12.27 7.26
N ASP A 227 5.27 11.51 6.96
CA ASP A 227 5.15 10.12 6.48
C ASP A 227 4.54 9.20 7.54
N ALA A 228 4.94 9.36 8.81
CA ALA A 228 4.37 8.59 9.91
C ALA A 228 2.87 8.94 10.14
N LEU A 229 2.49 10.21 10.04
CA LEU A 229 1.08 10.63 10.10
C LEU A 229 0.27 10.08 8.92
N PHE A 230 0.86 10.07 7.72
CA PHE A 230 0.23 9.47 6.55
C PHE A 230 -0.01 7.96 6.76
N LEU A 231 0.99 7.23 7.24
CA LEU A 231 0.87 5.79 7.55
C LEU A 231 -0.20 5.53 8.62
N GLN A 232 -0.26 6.36 9.67
CA GLN A 232 -1.31 6.28 10.69
C GLN A 232 -2.69 6.43 10.06
N GLY A 233 -2.84 7.40 9.18
CA GLY A 233 -4.09 7.62 8.48
C GLY A 233 -4.45 6.52 7.51
N GLN A 234 -3.49 6.05 6.72
CA GLN A 234 -3.70 5.04 5.69
C GLN A 234 -4.00 3.66 6.28
N GLU A 235 -3.18 3.21 7.23
CA GLU A 235 -3.22 1.84 7.76
C GLU A 235 -4.33 1.65 8.81
N PHE A 236 -4.59 2.67 9.63
CA PHE A 236 -5.54 2.60 10.74
C PHE A 236 -6.84 3.40 10.50
N GLY A 237 -7.01 3.97 9.33
CA GLY A 237 -8.23 4.71 9.00
C GLY A 237 -8.37 6.06 9.68
N ASP A 238 -7.30 6.60 10.28
CA ASP A 238 -7.31 7.85 11.04
C ASP A 238 -7.30 9.09 10.12
N ASN A 239 -8.50 9.61 9.83
CA ASN A 239 -8.63 10.81 9.00
C ASN A 239 -8.01 12.07 9.66
N ASN A 240 -7.89 12.12 10.99
CA ASN A 240 -7.24 13.26 11.64
C ASN A 240 -5.73 13.23 11.40
N ALA A 241 -5.13 12.04 11.42
CA ALA A 241 -3.74 11.88 11.05
C ALA A 241 -3.48 12.30 9.59
N LEU A 242 -4.38 11.95 8.65
CA LEU A 242 -4.28 12.42 7.26
C LEU A 242 -4.36 13.96 7.15
N ARG A 243 -5.29 14.59 7.87
CA ARG A 243 -5.38 16.07 7.90
C ARG A 243 -4.12 16.69 8.47
N SER A 244 -3.56 16.10 9.54
CA SER A 244 -2.28 16.54 10.09
C SER A 244 -1.13 16.35 9.10
N ALA A 245 -1.07 15.23 8.37
CA ALA A 245 -0.07 15.01 7.33
C ALA A 245 -0.16 16.06 6.22
N ILE A 246 -1.37 16.42 5.79
CA ILE A 246 -1.61 17.48 4.79
C ILE A 246 -1.11 18.84 5.33
N GLU A 247 -1.45 19.19 6.58
CA GLU A 247 -1.01 20.45 7.20
C GLU A 247 0.51 20.53 7.30
N ARG A 248 1.17 19.42 7.72
CA ARG A 248 2.64 19.34 7.78
C ARG A 248 3.28 19.40 6.40
N GLY A 249 2.69 18.71 5.40
CA GLY A 249 3.13 18.74 4.02
C GLY A 249 3.12 20.17 3.46
N ILE A 250 2.06 20.94 3.70
CA ILE A 250 1.97 22.34 3.26
C ILE A 250 3.11 23.18 3.91
N ARG A 251 3.38 23.01 5.20
CA ARG A 251 4.50 23.70 5.87
C ARG A 251 5.86 23.27 5.32
N LEU A 252 6.02 22.01 4.95
CA LEU A 252 7.25 21.49 4.33
C LEU A 252 7.52 22.10 2.96
N ILE A 253 6.48 22.43 2.19
CA ILE A 253 6.60 23.13 0.91
C ILE A 253 7.32 24.48 1.11
N ASP A 254 6.94 25.25 2.13
CA ASP A 254 7.56 26.54 2.43
C ASP A 254 9.02 26.39 2.87
N LEU A 255 9.38 25.28 3.51
CA LEU A 255 10.74 24.97 3.95
C LEU A 255 11.64 24.39 2.84
N ASN A 256 11.07 24.01 1.70
CA ASN A 256 11.77 23.49 0.52
C ASN A 256 11.53 24.40 -0.69
N PRO A 257 12.18 25.57 -0.76
CA PRO A 257 11.93 26.50 -1.85
C PRO A 257 12.17 25.86 -3.22
N ARG A 258 11.16 25.93 -4.08
CA ARG A 258 11.14 25.28 -5.41
C ARG A 258 12.35 25.65 -6.25
N GLU A 259 12.80 26.92 -6.19
CA GLU A 259 13.93 27.45 -6.98
C GLU A 259 15.27 26.87 -6.55
N ARG A 260 15.40 26.49 -5.25
CA ARG A 260 16.65 25.95 -4.70
C ARG A 260 16.67 24.44 -4.60
N MET A 261 15.50 23.85 -4.37
CA MET A 261 15.35 22.42 -4.04
C MET A 261 14.19 21.80 -4.84
N PRO A 262 14.19 21.89 -6.18
CA PRO A 262 13.04 21.50 -7.01
C PRO A 262 12.64 20.02 -6.81
N LEU A 263 13.59 19.10 -6.67
CA LEU A 263 13.27 17.68 -6.49
C LEU A 263 12.70 17.38 -5.10
N GLU A 264 13.24 17.97 -4.03
CA GLU A 264 12.74 17.83 -2.67
C GLU A 264 11.36 18.44 -2.54
N TRP A 265 11.17 19.64 -3.13
CA TRP A 265 9.86 20.27 -3.23
C TRP A 265 8.85 19.35 -3.94
N ALA A 266 9.24 18.75 -5.05
CA ALA A 266 8.40 17.82 -5.80
C ALA A 266 8.06 16.56 -5.00
N LYS A 267 9.00 16.00 -4.23
CA LYS A 267 8.73 14.87 -3.33
C LYS A 267 7.68 15.22 -2.27
N VAL A 268 7.78 16.42 -1.67
CA VAL A 268 6.79 16.91 -0.71
C VAL A 268 5.41 17.04 -1.36
N GLN A 269 5.35 17.56 -2.58
CA GLN A 269 4.10 17.64 -3.35
C GLN A 269 3.50 16.26 -3.64
N ILE A 270 4.34 15.24 -3.93
CA ILE A 270 3.88 13.85 -4.10
C ILE A 270 3.27 13.32 -2.79
N SER A 271 3.95 13.50 -1.65
CA SER A 271 3.43 13.08 -0.32
C SER A 271 2.11 13.78 0.01
N LEU A 272 2.04 15.08 -0.23
CA LEU A 272 0.82 15.88 -0.05
C LEU A 272 -0.32 15.35 -0.92
N GLY A 273 -0.04 15.11 -2.20
CA GLY A 273 -1.01 14.56 -3.15
C GLY A 273 -1.54 13.20 -2.72
N MET A 274 -0.68 12.35 -2.19
CA MET A 274 -1.09 11.04 -1.64
C MET A 274 -2.01 11.17 -0.44
N ALA A 275 -1.68 12.04 0.53
CA ALA A 275 -2.51 12.27 1.72
C ALA A 275 -3.88 12.86 1.35
N LEU A 276 -3.90 13.80 0.41
CA LEU A 276 -5.11 14.39 -0.15
C LEU A 276 -5.98 13.35 -0.86
N TRP A 277 -5.37 12.48 -1.67
CA TRP A 277 -6.08 11.41 -2.36
C TRP A 277 -6.72 10.44 -1.37
N VAL A 278 -5.96 9.89 -0.40
CA VAL A 278 -6.49 8.93 0.58
C VAL A 278 -7.61 9.54 1.41
N LEU A 279 -7.50 10.80 1.80
CA LEU A 279 -8.57 11.51 2.49
C LEU A 279 -9.78 11.74 1.56
N GLY A 280 -9.51 12.15 0.32
CA GLY A 280 -10.53 12.40 -0.70
C GLY A 280 -11.35 11.16 -1.06
N GLU A 281 -10.74 9.96 -1.04
CA GLU A 281 -11.46 8.70 -1.24
C GLU A 281 -12.50 8.43 -0.14
N ARG A 282 -12.23 8.91 1.07
CA ARG A 282 -13.11 8.72 2.24
C ARG A 282 -14.16 9.81 2.40
N GLU A 283 -13.96 10.95 1.76
CA GLU A 283 -14.89 12.06 1.78
C GLU A 283 -15.86 12.02 0.57
N ALA A 284 -17.08 12.50 0.75
CA ALA A 284 -18.11 12.43 -0.29
C ALA A 284 -17.87 13.41 -1.46
N GLY A 285 -17.05 14.44 -1.28
CA GLY A 285 -16.80 15.48 -2.28
C GLY A 285 -15.58 15.20 -3.15
N SER A 286 -15.40 15.94 -4.25
CA SER A 286 -14.23 15.84 -5.15
C SER A 286 -13.08 16.78 -4.78
N ALA A 287 -13.29 17.76 -3.91
CA ALA A 287 -12.35 18.84 -3.66
C ALA A 287 -10.94 18.35 -3.28
N LYS A 288 -10.82 17.36 -2.38
CA LYS A 288 -9.51 16.81 -1.99
C LYS A 288 -8.84 16.04 -3.12
N LEU A 289 -9.59 15.40 -3.98
CA LEU A 289 -9.07 14.74 -5.18
C LEU A 289 -8.56 15.78 -6.20
N GLU A 290 -9.28 16.90 -6.36
CA GLU A 290 -8.85 18.00 -7.23
C GLU A 290 -7.55 18.65 -6.71
N GLU A 291 -7.46 18.91 -5.39
CA GLU A 291 -6.23 19.35 -4.74
C GLU A 291 -5.07 18.36 -4.97
N ALA A 292 -5.32 17.06 -4.88
CA ALA A 292 -4.32 16.02 -5.14
C ALA A 292 -3.83 16.05 -6.60
N VAL A 293 -4.73 16.22 -7.58
CA VAL A 293 -4.35 16.37 -9.00
C VAL A 293 -3.42 17.56 -9.19
N VAL A 294 -3.73 18.69 -8.54
CA VAL A 294 -2.87 19.89 -8.62
C VAL A 294 -1.49 19.58 -8.04
N ALA A 295 -1.41 18.96 -6.86
CA ALA A 295 -0.15 18.63 -6.21
C ALA A 295 0.71 17.69 -7.08
N PHE A 296 0.14 16.63 -7.67
CA PHE A 296 0.88 15.73 -8.57
C PHE A 296 1.33 16.42 -9.85
N ARG A 297 0.50 17.27 -10.45
CA ARG A 297 0.87 18.02 -11.66
C ARG A 297 2.01 18.99 -11.39
N GLU A 298 1.98 19.68 -10.27
CA GLU A 298 3.06 20.59 -9.89
C GLU A 298 4.36 19.82 -9.62
N ALA A 299 4.30 18.70 -8.88
CA ALA A 299 5.47 17.85 -8.66
C ALA A 299 6.13 17.40 -9.97
N LEU A 300 5.33 16.95 -10.93
CA LEU A 300 5.81 16.44 -12.20
C LEU A 300 6.54 17.49 -13.06
N LYS A 301 6.29 18.80 -12.84
CA LYS A 301 7.04 19.87 -13.51
C LYS A 301 8.51 19.92 -13.08
N GLU A 302 8.78 19.52 -11.82
CA GLU A 302 10.13 19.53 -11.23
C GLU A 302 10.82 18.15 -11.25
N MET A 303 10.16 17.14 -11.79
CA MET A 303 10.70 15.79 -11.96
C MET A 303 11.04 15.54 -13.44
N PRO A 304 12.22 15.93 -13.93
CA PRO A 304 12.58 15.70 -15.32
C PRO A 304 12.72 14.19 -15.58
N ARG A 305 11.99 13.72 -16.58
CA ARG A 305 11.93 12.30 -16.96
C ARG A 305 13.30 11.69 -17.22
N GLU A 306 14.22 12.48 -17.81
CA GLU A 306 15.57 12.04 -18.18
C GLU A 306 16.47 11.82 -16.96
N ARG A 307 16.21 12.52 -15.85
CA ARG A 307 17.02 12.44 -14.63
C ARG A 307 16.46 11.47 -13.60
N VAL A 308 15.14 11.42 -13.47
CA VAL A 308 14.44 10.61 -12.46
C VAL A 308 13.28 9.82 -13.08
N PRO A 309 13.55 8.97 -14.09
CA PRO A 309 12.51 8.35 -14.93
C PRO A 309 11.50 7.52 -14.14
N LEU A 310 11.94 6.73 -13.14
CA LEU A 310 11.03 5.90 -12.35
C LEU A 310 10.21 6.72 -11.34
N ASP A 311 10.78 7.78 -10.76
CA ASP A 311 10.04 8.68 -9.87
C ASP A 311 9.00 9.49 -10.66
N TRP A 312 9.38 9.97 -11.86
CA TRP A 312 8.46 10.62 -12.78
C TRP A 312 7.31 9.68 -13.16
N ALA A 313 7.61 8.43 -13.53
CA ALA A 313 6.61 7.44 -13.88
C ALA A 313 5.69 7.09 -12.70
N ARG A 314 6.23 7.03 -11.47
CA ARG A 314 5.44 6.87 -10.25
C ARG A 314 4.49 8.05 -10.05
N GLY A 315 4.99 9.28 -10.23
CA GLY A 315 4.15 10.49 -10.18
C GLY A 315 3.03 10.47 -11.23
N LYS A 316 3.32 9.99 -12.45
CA LYS A 316 2.32 9.83 -13.52
C LYS A 316 1.29 8.76 -13.19
N ASN A 317 1.71 7.61 -12.66
CA ASN A 317 0.79 6.57 -12.20
C ASN A 317 -0.15 7.10 -11.10
N ASN A 318 0.40 7.80 -10.10
CA ASN A 318 -0.39 8.35 -9.00
C ASN A 318 -1.37 9.43 -9.49
N LEU A 319 -0.95 10.28 -10.41
CA LEU A 319 -1.84 11.24 -11.08
C LEU A 319 -2.98 10.50 -11.80
N GLY A 320 -2.67 9.42 -12.52
CA GLY A 320 -3.66 8.58 -13.18
C GLY A 320 -4.70 8.02 -12.22
N VAL A 321 -4.27 7.54 -11.04
CA VAL A 321 -5.16 7.01 -9.99
C VAL A 321 -6.15 8.07 -9.52
N VAL A 322 -5.68 9.27 -9.19
CA VAL A 322 -6.56 10.33 -8.70
C VAL A 322 -7.51 10.83 -9.79
N LEU A 323 -7.02 10.94 -11.03
CA LEU A 323 -7.85 11.28 -12.18
C LEU A 323 -8.94 10.23 -12.44
N GLN A 324 -8.62 8.96 -12.27
CA GLN A 324 -9.61 7.88 -12.35
C GLN A 324 -10.66 8.02 -11.24
N SER A 325 -10.25 8.23 -9.98
CA SER A 325 -11.15 8.46 -8.85
C SER A 325 -12.11 9.63 -9.10
N LEU A 326 -11.60 10.74 -9.63
CA LEU A 326 -12.42 11.87 -10.04
C LEU A 326 -13.36 11.49 -11.18
N GLY A 327 -12.83 10.84 -12.20
CA GLY A 327 -13.60 10.41 -13.35
C GLY A 327 -14.73 9.44 -13.00
N GLU A 328 -14.57 8.60 -11.98
CA GLU A 328 -15.62 7.70 -11.49
C GLU A 328 -16.78 8.45 -10.83
N ARG A 329 -16.48 9.58 -10.16
CA ARG A 329 -17.48 10.44 -9.51
C ARG A 329 -18.20 11.38 -10.50
N GLU A 330 -17.57 11.69 -11.62
CA GLU A 330 -18.14 12.52 -12.67
C GLU A 330 -18.93 11.69 -13.69
N SER A 331 -19.88 12.32 -14.38
CA SER A 331 -20.65 11.68 -15.46
C SER A 331 -19.89 11.69 -16.80
N GLY A 332 -18.91 12.58 -16.96
CA GLY A 332 -18.11 12.76 -18.19
C GLY A 332 -16.96 11.76 -18.31
N THR A 333 -16.29 11.72 -19.46
CA THR A 333 -15.17 10.81 -19.72
C THR A 333 -13.79 11.50 -19.62
N ALA A 334 -13.75 12.83 -19.59
CA ALA A 334 -12.51 13.60 -19.71
C ALA A 334 -11.44 13.20 -18.66
N LYS A 335 -11.82 13.06 -17.40
CA LYS A 335 -10.87 12.66 -16.34
C LYS A 335 -10.37 11.23 -16.50
N LEU A 336 -11.21 10.32 -16.97
CA LEU A 336 -10.80 8.94 -17.28
C LEU A 336 -9.86 8.90 -18.49
N GLU A 337 -10.08 9.74 -19.50
CA GLU A 337 -9.18 9.86 -20.66
C GLU A 337 -7.82 10.41 -20.25
N GLU A 338 -7.80 11.45 -19.41
CA GLU A 338 -6.56 11.98 -18.81
C GLU A 338 -5.84 10.90 -17.98
N ALA A 339 -6.57 10.09 -17.21
CA ALA A 339 -6.00 8.97 -16.44
C ALA A 339 -5.32 7.94 -17.34
N VAL A 340 -5.97 7.55 -18.44
CA VAL A 340 -5.42 6.61 -19.43
C VAL A 340 -4.12 7.16 -20.02
N VAL A 341 -4.08 8.46 -20.34
CA VAL A 341 -2.85 9.12 -20.85
C VAL A 341 -1.75 9.04 -19.80
N ALA A 342 -2.05 9.40 -18.54
CA ALA A 342 -1.07 9.39 -17.45
C ALA A 342 -0.49 7.98 -17.20
N TYR A 343 -1.32 6.94 -17.22
CA TYR A 343 -0.85 5.56 -17.09
C TYR A 343 0.02 5.12 -18.27
N ARG A 344 -0.36 5.45 -19.49
CA ARG A 344 0.46 5.15 -20.68
C ARG A 344 1.82 5.86 -20.64
N GLU A 345 1.85 7.11 -20.19
CA GLU A 345 3.10 7.83 -19.97
C GLU A 345 3.95 7.15 -18.88
N ALA A 346 3.35 6.70 -17.78
CA ALA A 346 4.07 5.97 -16.75
C ALA A 346 4.68 4.67 -17.28
N LEU A 347 3.97 3.95 -18.15
CA LEU A 347 4.43 2.69 -18.77
C LEU A 347 5.61 2.89 -19.74
N MET A 348 5.90 4.12 -20.18
CA MET A 348 7.09 4.38 -20.99
C MET A 348 8.39 4.18 -20.20
N GLU A 349 8.36 4.37 -18.87
CA GLU A 349 9.52 4.18 -17.99
C GLU A 349 9.39 2.96 -17.06
N ARG A 350 8.19 2.67 -16.60
CA ARG A 350 7.89 1.41 -15.92
C ARG A 350 7.72 0.33 -16.97
N THR A 351 8.84 -0.22 -17.47
CA THR A 351 8.80 -1.31 -18.43
C THR A 351 8.83 -2.66 -17.73
N ARG A 352 8.35 -3.68 -18.44
CA ARG A 352 8.33 -5.07 -17.97
C ARG A 352 9.71 -5.57 -17.56
N GLU A 353 10.75 -5.15 -18.27
CA GLU A 353 12.14 -5.56 -18.06
C GLU A 353 12.78 -4.86 -16.86
N ARG A 354 12.42 -3.59 -16.61
CA ARG A 354 13.04 -2.78 -15.54
C ARG A 354 12.39 -2.99 -14.19
N VAL A 355 11.05 -2.94 -14.16
CA VAL A 355 10.26 -2.98 -12.93
C VAL A 355 8.96 -3.75 -13.16
N PRO A 356 9.04 -5.09 -13.34
CA PRO A 356 7.91 -5.92 -13.80
C PRO A 356 6.66 -5.82 -12.92
N LEU A 357 6.81 -5.69 -11.61
CA LEU A 357 5.66 -5.59 -10.70
C LEU A 357 4.99 -4.21 -10.77
N ASP A 358 5.78 -3.13 -10.81
CA ASP A 358 5.26 -1.77 -10.99
C ASP A 358 4.62 -1.59 -12.37
N TRP A 359 5.19 -2.25 -13.38
CA TRP A 359 4.60 -2.31 -14.71
C TRP A 359 3.24 -3.00 -14.68
N ALA A 360 3.14 -4.19 -14.05
CA ALA A 360 1.89 -4.93 -13.91
C ALA A 360 0.82 -4.16 -13.12
N GLU A 361 1.22 -3.46 -12.06
CA GLU A 361 0.34 -2.55 -11.31
C GLU A 361 -0.22 -1.44 -12.22
N THR A 362 0.67 -0.78 -12.98
CA THR A 362 0.27 0.31 -13.88
C THR A 362 -0.62 -0.21 -15.02
N GLN A 363 -0.36 -1.41 -15.55
CA GLN A 363 -1.22 -2.08 -16.52
C GLN A 363 -2.61 -2.40 -15.95
N ASN A 364 -2.68 -2.88 -14.71
CA ASN A 364 -3.96 -3.10 -14.02
C ASN A 364 -4.75 -1.78 -13.87
N ASN A 365 -4.07 -0.69 -13.50
CA ASN A 365 -4.71 0.61 -13.33
C ASN A 365 -5.19 1.17 -14.67
N LEU A 366 -4.38 1.09 -15.71
CA LEU A 366 -4.76 1.45 -17.08
C LEU A 366 -6.00 0.67 -17.52
N ALA A 367 -6.00 -0.65 -17.32
CA ALA A 367 -7.13 -1.50 -17.67
C ALA A 367 -8.40 -1.11 -16.90
N GLY A 368 -8.29 -0.77 -15.62
CA GLY A 368 -9.40 -0.25 -14.82
C GLY A 368 -10.01 1.01 -15.42
N ALA A 369 -9.19 2.01 -15.75
CA ALA A 369 -9.65 3.24 -16.39
C ALA A 369 -10.30 2.98 -17.76
N LEU A 370 -9.75 2.05 -18.55
CA LEU A 370 -10.32 1.63 -19.83
C LEU A 370 -11.68 0.95 -19.69
N VAL A 371 -11.90 0.15 -18.63
CA VAL A 371 -13.22 -0.44 -18.33
C VAL A 371 -14.24 0.65 -18.01
N HIS A 372 -13.88 1.64 -17.19
CA HIS A 372 -14.78 2.75 -16.88
C HIS A 372 -15.13 3.56 -18.14
N LEU A 373 -14.15 3.85 -18.98
CA LEU A 373 -14.39 4.51 -20.28
C LEU A 373 -15.25 3.65 -21.19
N GLY A 374 -14.90 2.38 -21.31
CA GLY A 374 -15.64 1.41 -22.11
C GLY A 374 -17.08 1.29 -21.64
N SER A 375 -17.33 1.25 -20.33
CA SER A 375 -18.68 1.15 -19.74
C SER A 375 -19.57 2.33 -20.07
N ARG A 376 -19.01 3.53 -20.22
CA ARG A 376 -19.74 4.75 -20.58
C ARG A 376 -19.99 4.92 -22.09
N GLY A 377 -19.14 4.30 -22.92
CA GLY A 377 -19.33 4.27 -24.37
C GLY A 377 -20.21 3.10 -24.83
N THR A 378 -20.48 3.03 -26.13
CA THR A 378 -21.26 1.92 -26.75
C THR A 378 -20.38 0.87 -27.43
N GLY A 379 -19.14 1.18 -27.76
CA GLY A 379 -18.19 0.29 -28.45
C GLY A 379 -17.47 -0.67 -27.49
N THR A 380 -16.85 -1.71 -28.06
CA THR A 380 -16.12 -2.75 -27.31
C THR A 380 -14.62 -2.51 -27.23
N ALA A 381 -14.06 -1.67 -28.11
CA ALA A 381 -12.61 -1.52 -28.28
C ALA A 381 -11.85 -1.18 -26.96
N LYS A 382 -12.39 -0.30 -26.12
CA LYS A 382 -11.76 0.01 -24.82
C LYS A 382 -11.83 -1.14 -23.83
N LEU A 383 -12.89 -1.93 -23.88
CA LEU A 383 -13.05 -3.13 -23.03
C LEU A 383 -12.11 -4.25 -23.50
N GLU A 384 -11.93 -4.41 -24.80
CA GLU A 384 -10.98 -5.36 -25.38
C GLU A 384 -9.54 -4.99 -25.01
N GLU A 385 -9.17 -3.70 -25.13
CA GLU A 385 -7.87 -3.18 -24.69
C GLU A 385 -7.65 -3.44 -23.17
N ALA A 386 -8.67 -3.23 -22.36
CA ALA A 386 -8.61 -3.51 -20.92
C ALA A 386 -8.38 -5.00 -20.64
N VAL A 387 -9.07 -5.89 -21.34
CA VAL A 387 -8.90 -7.34 -21.19
C VAL A 387 -7.47 -7.77 -21.53
N ILE A 388 -6.87 -7.19 -22.57
CA ILE A 388 -5.48 -7.45 -22.95
C ILE A 388 -4.55 -6.99 -21.82
N ALA A 389 -4.68 -5.74 -21.34
CA ALA A 389 -3.83 -5.18 -20.31
C ALA A 389 -3.94 -5.97 -18.98
N PHE A 390 -5.12 -6.41 -18.56
CA PHE A 390 -5.27 -7.29 -17.40
C PHE A 390 -4.56 -8.63 -17.58
N ARG A 391 -4.67 -9.25 -18.75
CA ARG A 391 -3.97 -10.53 -19.04
C ARG A 391 -2.45 -10.36 -19.00
N GLU A 392 -1.94 -9.28 -19.54
CA GLU A 392 -0.52 -8.94 -19.46
C GLU A 392 -0.08 -8.72 -18.02
N ALA A 393 -0.85 -7.98 -17.23
CA ALA A 393 -0.57 -7.76 -15.80
C ALA A 393 -0.55 -9.10 -15.01
N ILE A 394 -1.46 -10.02 -15.28
CA ILE A 394 -1.52 -11.36 -14.65
C ILE A 394 -0.26 -12.18 -14.94
N ASN A 395 0.33 -12.04 -16.13
CA ASN A 395 1.52 -12.78 -16.49
C ASN A 395 2.74 -12.38 -15.65
N GLU A 396 2.81 -11.13 -15.17
CA GLU A 396 3.89 -10.66 -14.31
C GLU A 396 3.54 -10.76 -12.82
N MET A 397 2.33 -10.33 -12.46
CA MET A 397 1.82 -10.50 -11.10
C MET A 397 1.26 -11.90 -10.96
N THR A 398 2.14 -12.90 -10.82
CA THR A 398 1.73 -14.29 -10.67
C THR A 398 1.20 -14.57 -9.26
N ARG A 399 0.51 -15.70 -9.12
CA ARG A 399 -0.02 -16.13 -7.82
C ARG A 399 1.08 -16.33 -6.77
N GLU A 400 2.28 -16.76 -7.19
CA GLU A 400 3.43 -16.98 -6.33
C GLU A 400 4.06 -15.65 -5.87
N ARG A 401 4.03 -14.62 -6.74
CA ARG A 401 4.57 -13.29 -6.44
C ARG A 401 3.61 -12.46 -5.58
N GLY A 402 2.27 -12.62 -5.80
CA GLY A 402 1.28 -11.80 -5.12
C GLY A 402 -0.12 -12.39 -5.15
N ARG A 403 -0.48 -13.27 -4.19
CA ARG A 403 -1.77 -13.98 -4.19
C ARG A 403 -2.98 -13.06 -4.26
N LEU A 404 -3.05 -12.06 -3.40
CA LEU A 404 -4.20 -11.15 -3.35
C LEU A 404 -4.19 -10.15 -4.50
N GLN A 405 -3.03 -9.63 -4.90
CA GLN A 405 -2.90 -8.76 -6.06
C GLN A 405 -3.28 -9.51 -7.34
N TRP A 406 -2.75 -10.72 -7.51
CA TRP A 406 -3.16 -11.60 -8.60
C TRP A 406 -4.67 -11.84 -8.62
N ALA A 407 -5.27 -12.15 -7.45
CA ALA A 407 -6.71 -12.34 -7.33
C ALA A 407 -7.50 -11.05 -7.61
N THR A 408 -6.94 -9.89 -7.28
CA THR A 408 -7.52 -8.59 -7.62
C THR A 408 -7.54 -8.39 -9.13
N ILE A 409 -6.41 -8.63 -9.82
CA ILE A 409 -6.35 -8.50 -11.27
C ILE A 409 -7.29 -9.51 -11.94
N GLN A 410 -7.36 -10.75 -11.44
CA GLN A 410 -8.30 -11.76 -11.92
C GLN A 410 -9.78 -11.31 -11.77
N SER A 411 -10.13 -10.74 -10.63
CA SER A 411 -11.47 -10.20 -10.40
C SER A 411 -11.79 -9.03 -11.33
N ASN A 412 -10.81 -8.15 -11.56
CA ASN A 412 -10.93 -7.01 -12.46
C ASN A 412 -11.08 -7.48 -13.93
N LEU A 413 -10.28 -8.47 -14.35
CA LEU A 413 -10.44 -9.13 -15.65
C LEU A 413 -11.85 -9.72 -15.81
N GLY A 414 -12.34 -10.43 -14.78
CA GLY A 414 -13.69 -10.96 -14.77
C GLY A 414 -14.75 -9.87 -14.97
N SER A 415 -14.59 -8.73 -14.32
CA SER A 415 -15.49 -7.57 -14.45
C SER A 415 -15.44 -6.95 -15.85
N ALA A 416 -14.25 -6.81 -16.43
CA ALA A 416 -14.08 -6.34 -17.80
C ALA A 416 -14.75 -7.29 -18.82
N LEU A 417 -14.53 -8.61 -18.66
CA LEU A 417 -15.13 -9.66 -19.50
C LEU A 417 -16.65 -9.71 -19.33
N LEU A 418 -17.19 -9.47 -18.14
CA LEU A 418 -18.64 -9.39 -17.91
C LEU A 418 -19.25 -8.23 -18.69
N VAL A 419 -18.67 -7.02 -18.59
CA VAL A 419 -19.16 -5.83 -19.32
C VAL A 419 -19.02 -6.03 -20.84
N LEU A 420 -17.92 -6.60 -21.29
CA LEU A 420 -17.70 -6.92 -22.71
C LEU A 420 -18.70 -7.98 -23.19
N GLY A 421 -18.87 -9.04 -22.41
CA GLY A 421 -19.80 -10.11 -22.69
C GLY A 421 -21.25 -9.64 -22.77
N ASP A 422 -21.64 -8.65 -21.97
CA ASP A 422 -23.00 -8.07 -22.05
C ASP A 422 -23.28 -7.34 -23.37
N ARG A 423 -22.24 -6.92 -24.08
CA ARG A 423 -22.34 -6.23 -25.38
C ARG A 423 -22.20 -7.16 -26.57
N GLU A 424 -21.56 -8.29 -26.41
CA GLU A 424 -21.37 -9.28 -27.46
C GLU A 424 -22.53 -10.27 -27.54
N VAL A 425 -22.71 -10.85 -28.71
CA VAL A 425 -23.65 -11.96 -28.91
C VAL A 425 -22.98 -13.25 -28.45
N GLY A 426 -23.69 -14.06 -27.67
CA GLY A 426 -23.16 -15.34 -27.18
C GLY A 426 -22.74 -15.29 -25.70
N THR A 427 -22.15 -16.38 -25.21
CA THR A 427 -21.79 -16.56 -23.78
C THR A 427 -20.28 -16.65 -23.53
N ALA A 428 -19.46 -16.69 -24.59
CA ALA A 428 -18.03 -16.97 -24.47
C ALA A 428 -17.29 -16.02 -23.50
N LYS A 429 -17.52 -14.71 -23.60
CA LYS A 429 -16.89 -13.73 -22.69
C LYS A 429 -17.44 -13.81 -21.27
N LEU A 430 -18.70 -14.13 -21.11
CA LEU A 430 -19.32 -14.36 -19.80
C LEU A 430 -18.77 -15.63 -19.14
N GLU A 431 -18.51 -16.68 -19.91
CA GLU A 431 -17.87 -17.92 -19.43
C GLU A 431 -16.42 -17.67 -19.01
N GLU A 432 -15.65 -16.90 -19.80
CA GLU A 432 -14.31 -16.43 -19.40
C GLU A 432 -14.37 -15.61 -18.10
N ALA A 433 -15.37 -14.73 -17.93
CA ALA A 433 -15.56 -13.98 -16.69
C ALA A 433 -15.79 -14.88 -15.48
N VAL A 434 -16.65 -15.92 -15.64
CA VAL A 434 -16.89 -16.91 -14.58
C VAL A 434 -15.59 -17.62 -14.17
N VAL A 435 -14.75 -17.97 -15.14
CA VAL A 435 -13.44 -18.59 -14.87
C VAL A 435 -12.56 -17.63 -14.06
N ALA A 436 -12.43 -16.36 -14.49
CA ALA A 436 -11.61 -15.36 -13.82
C ALA A 436 -12.08 -15.09 -12.37
N PHE A 437 -13.39 -14.95 -12.14
CA PHE A 437 -13.92 -14.79 -10.77
C PHE A 437 -13.66 -16.02 -9.89
N ARG A 438 -13.80 -17.24 -10.43
CA ARG A 438 -13.49 -18.46 -9.69
C ARG A 438 -12.02 -18.58 -9.35
N GLU A 439 -11.12 -18.17 -10.25
CA GLU A 439 -9.70 -18.11 -9.96
C GLU A 439 -9.41 -17.10 -8.83
N ALA A 440 -10.01 -15.90 -8.90
CA ALA A 440 -9.87 -14.91 -7.83
C ALA A 440 -10.34 -15.43 -6.46
N LEU A 441 -11.46 -16.17 -6.42
CA LEU A 441 -12.04 -16.73 -5.21
C LEU A 441 -11.21 -17.85 -4.56
N LYS A 442 -10.21 -18.40 -5.26
CA LYS A 442 -9.27 -19.34 -4.64
C LYS A 442 -8.37 -18.66 -3.59
N GLU A 443 -8.11 -17.36 -3.75
CA GLU A 443 -7.28 -16.57 -2.83
C GLU A 443 -8.12 -15.61 -1.97
N ARG A 444 -9.22 -15.06 -2.52
CA ARG A 444 -10.16 -14.24 -1.77
C ARG A 444 -11.14 -15.14 -1.05
N THR A 445 -10.85 -15.45 0.22
CA THR A 445 -11.77 -16.23 1.06
C THR A 445 -12.50 -15.30 2.04
N ARG A 446 -13.62 -15.79 2.59
CA ARG A 446 -14.42 -15.02 3.55
C ARG A 446 -13.63 -14.68 4.82
N GLU A 447 -12.73 -15.59 5.22
CA GLU A 447 -11.92 -15.46 6.44
C GLU A 447 -10.78 -14.45 6.26
N ARG A 448 -10.26 -14.32 5.03
CA ARG A 448 -9.08 -13.49 4.74
C ARG A 448 -9.47 -12.07 4.33
N VAL A 449 -10.40 -11.93 3.41
CA VAL A 449 -10.81 -10.66 2.79
C VAL A 449 -12.32 -10.66 2.53
N PRO A 450 -13.14 -10.55 3.59
CA PRO A 450 -14.59 -10.76 3.53
C PRO A 450 -15.32 -9.83 2.55
N LEU A 451 -14.91 -8.58 2.43
CA LEU A 451 -15.55 -7.60 1.56
C LEU A 451 -15.24 -7.90 0.08
N GLU A 452 -13.98 -8.14 -0.25
CA GLU A 452 -13.53 -8.48 -1.61
C GLU A 452 -14.06 -9.84 -2.04
N TRP A 453 -14.14 -10.79 -1.10
CA TRP A 453 -14.80 -12.07 -1.33
C TRP A 453 -16.27 -11.86 -1.70
N ALA A 454 -17.02 -11.10 -0.91
CA ALA A 454 -18.44 -10.84 -1.16
C ALA A 454 -18.68 -10.13 -2.50
N ALA A 455 -17.85 -9.12 -2.82
CA ALA A 455 -17.90 -8.42 -4.10
C ALA A 455 -17.62 -9.36 -5.28
N THR A 456 -16.59 -10.22 -5.16
CA THR A 456 -16.26 -11.19 -6.21
C THR A 456 -17.36 -12.24 -6.39
N GLN A 457 -17.99 -12.73 -5.30
CA GLN A 457 -19.16 -13.61 -5.33
C GLN A 457 -20.35 -12.97 -6.01
N TYR A 458 -20.63 -11.70 -5.72
CA TYR A 458 -21.70 -10.95 -6.37
C TYR A 458 -21.49 -10.85 -7.89
N ASN A 459 -20.28 -10.52 -8.32
CA ASN A 459 -19.93 -10.40 -9.72
C ASN A 459 -19.96 -11.78 -10.45
N LEU A 460 -19.52 -12.85 -9.78
CA LEU A 460 -19.68 -14.22 -10.28
C LEU A 460 -21.17 -14.57 -10.47
N GLY A 461 -22.01 -14.23 -9.50
CA GLY A 461 -23.47 -14.41 -9.59
C GLY A 461 -24.06 -13.64 -10.76
N SER A 462 -23.61 -12.42 -11.01
CA SER A 462 -24.04 -11.59 -12.14
C SER A 462 -23.66 -12.20 -13.48
N ALA A 463 -22.42 -12.72 -13.63
CA ALA A 463 -21.98 -13.40 -14.85
C ALA A 463 -22.79 -14.69 -15.13
N LEU A 464 -23.02 -15.51 -14.10
CA LEU A 464 -23.82 -16.72 -14.22
C LEU A 464 -25.29 -16.42 -14.59
N ASN A 465 -25.86 -15.36 -14.02
CA ASN A 465 -27.20 -14.92 -14.38
C ASN A 465 -27.28 -14.45 -15.83
N ALA A 466 -26.30 -13.67 -16.32
CA ALA A 466 -26.24 -13.22 -17.70
C ALA A 466 -26.17 -14.41 -18.69
N ILE A 467 -25.36 -15.43 -18.38
CA ILE A 467 -25.29 -16.69 -19.16
C ILE A 467 -26.66 -17.39 -19.16
N GLY A 468 -27.28 -17.52 -17.99
CA GLY A 468 -28.58 -18.18 -17.85
C GLY A 468 -29.70 -17.47 -18.60
N MET A 469 -29.69 -16.16 -18.67
CA MET A 469 -30.67 -15.38 -19.45
C MET A 469 -30.53 -15.61 -20.97
N ARG A 470 -29.29 -15.77 -21.48
CA ARG A 470 -28.99 -15.97 -22.87
C ARG A 470 -29.21 -17.44 -23.34
N GLY A 471 -28.89 -18.38 -22.43
CA GLY A 471 -29.03 -19.81 -22.73
C GLY A 471 -30.46 -20.38 -22.73
N GLY A 472 -31.47 -19.52 -22.57
CA GLY A 472 -32.87 -19.96 -22.64
C GLY A 472 -33.33 -20.90 -21.53
N GLY A 473 -32.55 -21.04 -20.44
CA GLY A 473 -32.76 -22.08 -19.45
C GLY A 473 -32.93 -21.63 -18.00
N ARG A 474 -34.17 -21.46 -17.54
CA ARG A 474 -34.51 -21.34 -16.10
C ARG A 474 -33.90 -22.44 -15.20
N GLY A 475 -33.48 -23.59 -15.82
CA GLY A 475 -32.86 -24.73 -15.13
C GLY A 475 -31.41 -24.51 -14.67
N GLN A 476 -30.61 -23.72 -15.38
CA GLN A 476 -29.21 -23.45 -15.02
C GLN A 476 -29.09 -22.38 -13.94
N ILE A 477 -29.95 -21.36 -13.97
CA ILE A 477 -30.00 -20.30 -12.93
C ILE A 477 -30.32 -20.92 -11.55
N ARG A 478 -31.29 -21.83 -11.48
CA ARG A 478 -31.65 -22.54 -10.23
C ARG A 478 -30.50 -23.40 -9.67
N ARG A 479 -29.67 -24.02 -10.53
CA ARG A 479 -28.52 -24.82 -10.08
C ARG A 479 -27.36 -23.93 -9.63
N GLY A 480 -27.10 -22.81 -10.30
CA GLY A 480 -26.10 -21.83 -9.90
C GLY A 480 -26.43 -21.16 -8.56
N CYS A 481 -27.66 -20.68 -8.40
CA CYS A 481 -28.11 -20.08 -7.13
C CYS A 481 -28.12 -21.07 -5.97
N ARG A 482 -28.48 -22.35 -6.18
CA ARG A 482 -28.40 -23.39 -5.12
C ARG A 482 -26.96 -23.74 -4.73
N ARG A 483 -25.99 -23.70 -5.66
CA ARG A 483 -24.56 -23.88 -5.30
C ARG A 483 -24.04 -22.69 -4.50
N LEU A 484 -24.35 -21.47 -4.92
CA LEU A 484 -23.95 -20.23 -4.20
C LEU A 484 -24.56 -20.19 -2.78
N SER A 485 -25.82 -20.59 -2.61
CA SER A 485 -26.44 -20.65 -1.28
C SER A 485 -25.85 -21.76 -0.39
N ARG A 486 -25.37 -22.86 -0.95
CA ARG A 486 -24.70 -23.95 -0.19
C ARG A 486 -23.28 -23.57 0.22
N SER A 487 -22.49 -22.93 -0.66
CA SER A 487 -21.15 -22.44 -0.29
C SER A 487 -21.22 -21.27 0.73
N ALA A 488 -22.26 -20.43 0.65
CA ALA A 488 -22.50 -19.37 1.64
C ALA A 488 -22.95 -19.89 3.02
N GLN A 489 -23.46 -21.12 3.08
CA GLN A 489 -23.91 -21.77 4.33
C GLN A 489 -22.86 -22.70 4.95
N GLY A 490 -21.64 -22.81 4.37
CA GLY A 490 -20.56 -23.60 4.95
C GLY A 490 -20.78 -25.13 4.94
N ASN A 491 -21.73 -25.62 4.12
CA ASN A 491 -22.03 -27.04 3.99
C ASN A 491 -21.57 -27.56 2.62
N GLU A 492 -20.28 -27.84 2.48
CA GLU A 492 -19.79 -28.88 1.58
C GLU A 492 -18.70 -29.69 2.30
N PRO A 493 -18.70 -31.05 2.11
CA PRO A 493 -17.84 -31.98 2.80
C PRO A 493 -16.36 -31.82 2.41
#